data_fe915b6ac18fc97a97dd7d1b30e1d107
#
_entry.id   fe915b6ac18fc97a97dd7d1b30e1d107
#
_cell.length_a   1.000
_cell.length_b   1.000
_cell.length_c   1.000
_cell.angle_alpha   90.00
_cell.angle_beta   90.00
_cell.angle_gamma   90.00
#
_symmetry.space_group_name_H-M   'P 1'
#
loop_
_entity.id
_entity.type
_entity.pdbx_description
1 polymer ?
#
loop_
_entity_poly.entity_id
_entity_poly.type
_entity_poly.pdbx_seq_one_letter_code
_entity_poly.pdbx_strand_id
1 'polypeptide(L)'
;MKKIFGLVVMAMSMLFTANAMASTGVESVDAVTSTADYDGDYDGVISNVTMNGKSYSNEDATFTIESNVLICDFPQIGKMPGTITVELPISINEATGEITATPGTSAGILTLKVGGEAPLYLDSLTNAKVENGTLEFDMEVHGTYLSIIKFPASFHFQGTLK
;
A
#
# COMPACT_ATOMS: atom_id res chain seq x y z
N MET A 1 26.78 -22.63 -39.28
CA MET A 1 27.53 -23.37 -38.24
C MET A 1 26.67 -23.46 -36.99
N LYS A 2 26.18 -24.68 -36.74
CA LYS A 2 25.32 -24.99 -35.60
C LYS A 2 26.21 -25.27 -34.40
N LYS A 3 25.94 -24.67 -33.22
CA LYS A 3 26.50 -25.15 -31.95
C LYS A 3 25.35 -25.41 -30.99
N ILE A 4 25.13 -26.66 -30.77
CA ILE A 4 24.24 -27.28 -29.79
C ILE A 4 24.99 -27.24 -28.43
N PHE A 5 24.38 -26.70 -27.38
CA PHE A 5 24.88 -26.86 -26.01
C PHE A 5 23.98 -27.82 -25.26
N GLY A 6 24.61 -28.91 -24.83
CA GLY A 6 23.95 -30.03 -24.19
C GLY A 6 23.55 -29.76 -22.75
N LEU A 7 22.41 -30.31 -22.42
CA LEU A 7 21.81 -30.44 -21.11
C LEU A 7 22.53 -31.57 -20.34
N VAL A 8 23.16 -31.26 -19.21
CA VAL A 8 23.64 -32.27 -18.26
C VAL A 8 22.65 -32.33 -17.10
N VAL A 9 21.83 -33.36 -17.13
CA VAL A 9 20.99 -33.78 -15.99
C VAL A 9 21.82 -34.75 -15.16
N MET A 10 22.18 -34.34 -13.94
CA MET A 10 22.82 -35.22 -12.95
C MET A 10 21.78 -35.68 -11.94
N ALA A 11 21.25 -36.88 -12.18
CA ALA A 11 20.39 -37.58 -11.24
C ALA A 11 21.29 -38.21 -10.15
N MET A 12 21.14 -37.77 -8.93
CA MET A 12 21.77 -38.38 -7.75
C MET A 12 20.69 -39.12 -6.96
N SER A 13 20.56 -40.42 -7.27
CA SER A 13 19.75 -41.37 -6.51
C SER A 13 20.48 -41.80 -5.25
N MET A 14 20.00 -41.39 -4.07
CA MET A 14 20.39 -42.01 -2.80
C MET A 14 19.29 -42.92 -2.32
N LEU A 15 19.62 -44.21 -2.34
CA LEU A 15 18.88 -45.26 -1.63
C LEU A 15 19.09 -45.05 -0.11
N PHE A 16 18.01 -44.87 0.62
CA PHE A 16 18.00 -45.11 2.06
C PHE A 16 17.09 -46.27 2.40
N THR A 17 17.68 -47.24 3.01
CA THR A 17 17.08 -48.49 3.51
C THR A 17 16.09 -48.20 4.62
N ALA A 18 14.97 -48.89 4.55
CA ALA A 18 13.89 -48.89 5.54
C ALA A 18 14.37 -49.39 6.92
N ASN A 19 14.12 -48.66 7.97
CA ASN A 19 13.96 -49.18 9.32
C ASN A 19 12.54 -48.82 9.80
N ALA A 20 11.68 -49.79 9.88
CA ALA A 20 10.39 -49.67 10.48
C ALA A 20 10.53 -49.56 11.99
N MET A 21 10.14 -48.39 12.56
CA MET A 21 9.70 -48.29 13.92
C MET A 21 8.40 -47.50 13.95
N ALA A 22 7.37 -48.17 14.43
CA ALA A 22 6.09 -47.59 14.70
C ALA A 22 6.23 -46.50 15.74
N SER A 23 5.89 -45.28 15.35
CA SER A 23 5.66 -44.16 16.30
C SER A 23 4.36 -43.48 15.89
N THR A 24 3.46 -43.50 16.86
CA THR A 24 2.18 -42.84 17.00
C THR A 24 2.07 -41.51 16.24
N GLY A 25 0.93 -41.37 15.55
CA GLY A 25 0.55 -40.21 14.77
C GLY A 25 0.71 -38.89 15.50
N VAL A 26 1.54 -38.06 14.91
CA VAL A 26 1.42 -36.61 14.99
C VAL A 26 1.05 -36.21 13.57
N GLU A 27 -0.23 -35.90 13.38
CA GLU A 27 -0.64 -35.16 12.20
C GLU A 27 0.19 -33.86 12.21
N SER A 28 1.14 -33.79 11.27
CA SER A 28 1.70 -32.50 10.89
C SER A 28 0.56 -31.72 10.29
N VAL A 29 -0.05 -30.85 11.09
CA VAL A 29 -0.88 -29.78 10.57
C VAL A 29 0.10 -28.93 9.75
N ASP A 30 0.09 -29.13 8.41
CA ASP A 30 0.64 -28.15 7.52
C ASP A 30 -0.02 -26.84 7.89
N ALA A 31 0.73 -25.97 8.57
CA ALA A 31 0.34 -24.60 8.75
C ALA A 31 0.25 -24.02 7.35
N VAL A 32 -0.94 -24.00 6.78
CA VAL A 32 -1.26 -23.17 5.64
C VAL A 32 -1.01 -21.74 6.13
N THR A 33 0.16 -21.23 5.83
CA THR A 33 0.44 -19.80 5.94
C THR A 33 -0.43 -19.15 4.88
N SER A 34 -1.66 -18.83 5.24
CA SER A 34 -2.49 -17.93 4.46
C SER A 34 -1.74 -16.59 4.47
N THR A 35 -1.06 -16.26 3.37
CA THR A 35 -0.64 -14.89 3.11
C THR A 35 -1.91 -14.08 3.09
N ALA A 36 -2.06 -13.15 4.03
CA ALA A 36 -3.20 -12.27 4.04
C ALA A 36 -3.15 -11.44 2.74
N ASP A 37 -4.20 -11.56 1.95
CA ASP A 37 -4.37 -10.72 0.76
C ASP A 37 -4.94 -9.38 1.25
N TYR A 38 -4.12 -8.34 1.13
CA TYR A 38 -4.50 -6.98 1.51
C TYR A 38 -4.97 -6.15 0.32
N ASP A 39 -4.87 -6.68 -0.90
CA ASP A 39 -5.32 -6.02 -2.11
C ASP A 39 -6.85 -5.90 -2.10
N GLY A 40 -7.36 -4.75 -2.49
CA GLY A 40 -8.80 -4.49 -2.60
C GLY A 40 -9.17 -3.04 -2.35
N ASP A 41 -10.48 -2.79 -2.46
CA ASP A 41 -11.07 -1.47 -2.25
C ASP A 41 -11.56 -1.33 -0.80
N TYR A 42 -11.14 -0.29 -0.13
CA TYR A 42 -11.53 0.07 1.23
C TYR A 42 -12.40 1.31 1.19
N ASP A 43 -13.71 1.14 1.41
CA ASP A 43 -14.65 2.25 1.53
C ASP A 43 -14.63 2.83 2.93
N GLY A 44 -14.47 4.12 3.04
CA GLY A 44 -14.35 4.76 4.33
C GLY A 44 -14.49 6.27 4.31
N VAL A 45 -13.94 6.89 5.33
CA VAL A 45 -14.04 8.32 5.56
C VAL A 45 -12.66 8.93 5.72
N ILE A 46 -12.43 10.01 5.01
CA ILE A 46 -11.33 10.94 5.26
C ILE A 46 -11.78 11.94 6.32
N SER A 47 -11.00 12.07 7.37
CA SER A 47 -11.27 12.97 8.50
C SER A 47 -10.01 13.75 8.90
N ASN A 48 -10.15 14.69 9.82
CA ASN A 48 -9.04 15.54 10.30
C ASN A 48 -8.28 16.25 9.17
N VAL A 49 -8.98 16.57 8.08
CA VAL A 49 -8.34 17.15 6.91
C VAL A 49 -7.86 18.56 7.18
N THR A 50 -6.57 18.78 6.92
CA THR A 50 -6.01 20.14 6.90
C THR A 50 -5.28 20.38 5.58
N MET A 51 -5.42 21.58 5.03
CA MET A 51 -4.65 22.06 3.88
C MET A 51 -4.26 23.51 4.08
N ASN A 52 -2.97 23.81 3.97
CA ASN A 52 -2.44 25.16 4.24
C ASN A 52 -2.90 25.73 5.60
N GLY A 53 -2.94 24.89 6.63
CA GLY A 53 -3.35 25.29 7.98
C GLY A 53 -4.86 25.56 8.16
N LYS A 54 -5.70 25.21 7.20
CA LYS A 54 -7.15 25.28 7.31
C LYS A 54 -7.73 23.89 7.44
N SER A 55 -8.67 23.72 8.37
CA SER A 55 -9.42 22.47 8.54
C SER A 55 -10.62 22.41 7.61
N TYR A 56 -10.96 21.19 7.22
CA TYR A 56 -12.08 20.89 6.31
C TYR A 56 -12.96 19.77 6.90
N SER A 57 -14.16 19.64 6.33
CA SER A 57 -15.11 18.59 6.70
C SER A 57 -14.60 17.20 6.33
N ASN A 58 -15.17 16.20 6.99
CA ASN A 58 -14.99 14.81 6.59
C ASN A 58 -15.68 14.55 5.26
N GLU A 59 -15.09 13.65 4.47
CA GLU A 59 -15.62 13.25 3.16
C GLU A 59 -15.48 11.73 2.99
N ASP A 60 -16.43 11.14 2.28
CA ASP A 60 -16.35 9.72 1.91
C ASP A 60 -15.27 9.52 0.84
N ALA A 61 -14.51 8.44 0.95
CA ALA A 61 -13.48 8.07 -0.01
C ALA A 61 -13.31 6.57 -0.10
N THR A 62 -12.81 6.12 -1.23
CA THR A 62 -12.34 4.75 -1.43
C THR A 62 -10.84 4.79 -1.65
N PHE A 63 -10.09 4.06 -0.81
CA PHE A 63 -8.68 3.76 -1.05
C PHE A 63 -8.56 2.33 -1.55
N THR A 64 -7.77 2.13 -2.59
CA THR A 64 -7.46 0.82 -3.14
C THR A 64 -6.02 0.46 -2.80
N ILE A 65 -5.79 -0.76 -2.32
CA ILE A 65 -4.46 -1.34 -2.29
C ILE A 65 -4.36 -2.31 -3.47
N GLU A 66 -3.39 -2.08 -4.33
CA GLU A 66 -3.10 -2.95 -5.47
C GLU A 66 -1.58 -3.09 -5.65
N SER A 67 -1.09 -4.32 -5.58
CA SER A 67 0.33 -4.63 -5.81
C SER A 67 1.30 -3.76 -5.00
N ASN A 68 1.00 -3.53 -3.72
CA ASN A 68 1.76 -2.65 -2.81
C ASN A 68 1.76 -1.16 -3.23
N VAL A 69 0.72 -0.70 -3.87
CA VAL A 69 0.46 0.72 -4.12
C VAL A 69 -0.87 1.10 -3.47
N LEU A 70 -0.87 2.19 -2.72
CA LEU A 70 -2.07 2.80 -2.16
C LEU A 70 -2.58 3.86 -3.13
N ILE A 71 -3.80 3.68 -3.63
CA ILE A 71 -4.39 4.47 -4.71
C ILE A 71 -5.69 5.12 -4.23
N CYS A 72 -5.93 6.37 -4.59
CA CYS A 72 -7.21 7.04 -4.37
C CYS A 72 -7.39 8.24 -5.31
N ASP A 73 -8.54 8.33 -5.95
CA ASP A 73 -9.01 9.60 -6.50
C ASP A 73 -9.64 10.40 -5.36
N PHE A 74 -8.85 11.32 -4.82
CA PHE A 74 -9.19 12.06 -3.60
C PHE A 74 -10.42 12.95 -3.81
N PRO A 75 -11.40 12.90 -2.92
CA PRO A 75 -12.62 13.69 -3.08
C PRO A 75 -12.34 15.18 -3.12
N GLN A 76 -13.22 15.92 -3.79
CA GLN A 76 -13.13 17.37 -3.85
C GLN A 76 -13.44 17.97 -2.48
N ILE A 77 -12.46 18.43 -1.75
CA ILE A 77 -12.60 19.01 -0.43
C ILE A 77 -12.58 20.55 -0.52
N GLY A 78 -13.66 21.17 -0.09
CA GLY A 78 -13.77 22.62 -0.04
C GLY A 78 -13.52 23.30 -1.39
N LYS A 79 -12.67 24.33 -1.39
CA LYS A 79 -12.30 25.08 -2.60
C LYS A 79 -10.94 24.65 -3.12
N MET A 80 -10.72 23.33 -3.25
CA MET A 80 -9.48 22.81 -3.84
C MET A 80 -9.26 23.39 -5.25
N PRO A 81 -8.02 23.75 -5.58
CA PRO A 81 -7.71 24.35 -6.88
C PRO A 81 -7.69 23.31 -8.02
N GLY A 82 -7.88 22.05 -7.73
CA GLY A 82 -7.80 20.95 -8.69
C GLY A 82 -8.31 19.64 -8.12
N THR A 83 -7.95 18.55 -8.76
CA THR A 83 -8.20 17.17 -8.32
C THR A 83 -6.89 16.53 -7.88
N ILE A 84 -6.93 15.66 -6.88
CA ILE A 84 -5.77 14.91 -6.39
C ILE A 84 -5.98 13.44 -6.73
N THR A 85 -4.99 12.83 -7.37
CA THR A 85 -4.85 11.38 -7.46
C THR A 85 -3.69 10.97 -6.58
N VAL A 86 -3.98 10.13 -5.58
CA VAL A 86 -2.97 9.53 -4.70
C VAL A 86 -2.46 8.25 -5.36
N GLU A 87 -1.15 8.10 -5.47
CA GLU A 87 -0.45 6.89 -5.87
C GLU A 87 0.81 6.78 -5.01
N LEU A 88 0.74 6.04 -3.92
CA LEU A 88 1.83 5.91 -2.95
C LEU A 88 2.33 4.47 -2.90
N PRO A 89 3.59 4.19 -3.30
CA PRO A 89 4.22 2.91 -3.05
C PRO A 89 4.36 2.65 -1.55
N ILE A 90 3.89 1.48 -1.11
CA ILE A 90 3.88 1.06 0.29
C ILE A 90 4.58 -0.29 0.44
N SER A 91 4.90 -0.65 1.67
CA SER A 91 5.30 -2.00 2.07
C SER A 91 4.38 -2.48 3.18
N ILE A 92 3.85 -3.69 3.05
CA ILE A 92 2.95 -4.28 4.05
C ILE A 92 3.67 -5.45 4.72
N ASN A 93 3.68 -5.45 6.05
CA ASN A 93 4.13 -6.59 6.83
C ASN A 93 3.00 -7.63 6.87
N GLU A 94 3.16 -8.73 6.14
CA GLU A 94 2.13 -9.78 6.01
C GLU A 94 1.72 -10.43 7.35
N ALA A 95 2.60 -10.41 8.35
CA ALA A 95 2.31 -11.00 9.66
C ALA A 95 1.48 -10.08 10.57
N THR A 96 1.59 -8.76 10.39
CA THR A 96 0.98 -7.76 11.30
C THR A 96 -0.01 -6.84 10.62
N GLY A 97 -0.02 -6.79 9.28
CA GLY A 97 -0.80 -5.83 8.50
C GLY A 97 -0.28 -4.40 8.58
N GLU A 98 0.88 -4.18 9.23
CA GLU A 98 1.49 -2.85 9.34
C GLU A 98 1.96 -2.35 7.99
N ILE A 99 1.62 -1.11 7.66
CA ILE A 99 1.97 -0.46 6.41
C ILE A 99 3.04 0.59 6.65
N THR A 100 4.03 0.62 5.79
CA THR A 100 5.09 1.61 5.81
C THR A 100 5.31 2.21 4.42
N ALA A 101 5.76 3.46 4.38
CA ALA A 101 6.21 4.13 3.16
C ALA A 101 7.41 5.03 3.46
N THR A 102 8.21 5.30 2.45
CA THR A 102 9.42 6.11 2.62
C THR A 102 9.09 7.60 2.49
N PRO A 103 9.38 8.45 3.49
CA PRO A 103 9.23 9.90 3.37
C PRO A 103 10.02 10.45 2.18
N GLY A 104 9.46 11.45 1.50
CA GLY A 104 10.01 12.04 0.28
C GLY A 104 9.67 11.30 -1.00
N THR A 105 9.00 10.13 -0.93
CA THR A 105 8.49 9.44 -2.11
C THR A 105 7.33 10.22 -2.73
N SER A 106 7.15 10.10 -4.05
CA SER A 106 5.95 10.62 -4.72
C SER A 106 4.70 9.95 -4.12
N ALA A 107 3.76 10.77 -3.68
CA ALA A 107 2.48 10.33 -3.11
C ALA A 107 1.30 10.58 -4.05
N GLY A 108 1.56 11.07 -5.26
CA GLY A 108 0.54 11.36 -6.26
C GLY A 108 0.69 12.71 -6.94
N ILE A 109 -0.39 13.16 -7.54
CA ILE A 109 -0.42 14.38 -8.37
C ILE A 109 -1.65 15.21 -8.03
N LEU A 110 -1.46 16.52 -7.87
CA LEU A 110 -2.52 17.51 -7.89
C LEU A 110 -2.64 18.08 -9.31
N THR A 111 -3.72 17.78 -10.00
CA THR A 111 -4.05 18.36 -11.30
C THR A 111 -4.86 19.64 -11.11
N LEU A 112 -4.27 20.78 -11.43
CA LEU A 112 -4.88 22.09 -11.23
C LEU A 112 -5.92 22.38 -12.32
N LYS A 113 -7.00 23.06 -11.97
CA LYS A 113 -8.02 23.54 -12.95
C LYS A 113 -7.45 24.50 -13.98
N VAL A 114 -6.44 25.24 -13.59
CA VAL A 114 -5.69 26.17 -14.47
C VAL A 114 -4.23 26.08 -14.09
N GLY A 115 -3.35 25.68 -15.01
CA GLY A 115 -1.93 25.77 -14.79
C GLY A 115 -1.13 24.47 -14.64
N GLY A 116 -1.71 23.32 -14.97
CA GLY A 116 -0.96 22.06 -15.07
C GLY A 116 -0.96 21.22 -13.79
N GLU A 117 0.08 20.43 -13.60
CA GLU A 117 0.19 19.44 -12.52
C GLU A 117 1.22 19.85 -11.47
N ALA A 118 0.96 19.50 -10.23
CA ALA A 118 1.89 19.67 -9.13
C ALA A 118 2.10 18.30 -8.42
N PRO A 119 3.35 17.82 -8.34
CA PRO A 119 3.62 16.57 -7.65
C PRO A 119 3.38 16.73 -6.15
N LEU A 120 2.87 15.65 -5.55
CA LEU A 120 2.73 15.48 -4.11
C LEU A 120 3.83 14.55 -3.60
N TYR A 121 4.40 14.90 -2.46
CA TYR A 121 5.42 14.11 -1.79
C TYR A 121 4.97 13.75 -0.38
N LEU A 122 5.26 12.52 0.03
CA LEU A 122 4.98 12.04 1.37
C LEU A 122 5.90 12.71 2.39
N ASP A 123 5.34 13.31 3.42
CA ASP A 123 6.08 13.76 4.60
C ASP A 123 6.09 12.67 5.68
N SER A 124 4.92 12.09 5.98
CA SER A 124 4.80 10.97 6.90
C SER A 124 3.58 10.11 6.61
N LEU A 125 3.70 8.82 6.91
CA LEU A 125 2.62 7.84 7.00
C LEU A 125 2.71 7.18 8.36
N THR A 126 1.70 7.37 9.21
CA THR A 126 1.71 6.87 10.59
C THR A 126 0.40 6.16 10.92
N ASN A 127 0.39 5.33 11.98
CA ASN A 127 -0.75 4.51 12.38
C ASN A 127 -1.33 3.66 11.24
N ALA A 128 -0.48 3.35 10.24
CA ALA A 128 -0.91 2.73 9.00
C ALA A 128 -0.93 1.21 9.13
N LYS A 129 -2.11 0.61 8.99
CA LYS A 129 -2.31 -0.83 9.07
C LYS A 129 -3.59 -1.28 8.37
N VAL A 130 -3.60 -2.56 7.99
CA VAL A 130 -4.82 -3.31 7.69
C VAL A 130 -5.00 -4.35 8.79
N GLU A 131 -6.11 -4.29 9.51
CA GLU A 131 -6.45 -5.23 10.56
C GLU A 131 -7.93 -5.61 10.48
N ASN A 132 -8.24 -6.92 10.43
CA ASN A 132 -9.60 -7.44 10.33
C ASN A 132 -10.43 -6.81 9.19
N GLY A 133 -9.82 -6.59 8.02
CA GLY A 133 -10.45 -5.96 6.87
C GLY A 133 -10.66 -4.46 7.00
N THR A 134 -10.07 -3.81 7.99
CA THR A 134 -10.08 -2.36 8.16
C THR A 134 -8.72 -1.78 7.81
N LEU A 135 -8.69 -0.82 6.90
CA LEU A 135 -7.53 0.01 6.58
C LEU A 135 -7.63 1.32 7.36
N GLU A 136 -6.57 1.65 8.09
CA GLU A 136 -6.46 2.91 8.85
C GLU A 136 -5.07 3.51 8.66
N PHE A 137 -4.99 4.82 8.52
CA PHE A 137 -3.72 5.55 8.49
C PHE A 137 -3.89 7.06 8.68
N ASP A 138 -2.82 7.70 9.13
CA ASP A 138 -2.63 9.15 9.08
C ASP A 138 -1.58 9.48 8.03
N MET A 139 -1.87 10.40 7.12
CA MET A 139 -0.97 10.81 6.05
C MET A 139 -0.71 12.31 6.08
N GLU A 140 0.56 12.66 5.97
CA GLU A 140 0.99 14.04 5.74
C GLU A 140 1.73 14.11 4.41
N VAL A 141 1.36 15.07 3.58
CA VAL A 141 1.95 15.31 2.27
C VAL A 141 2.20 16.79 2.05
N HIS A 142 3.13 17.08 1.18
CA HIS A 142 3.24 18.43 0.63
C HIS A 142 3.26 18.40 -0.89
N GLY A 143 2.63 19.41 -1.50
CA GLY A 143 2.77 19.70 -2.92
C GLY A 143 3.75 20.85 -3.13
N THR A 144 4.30 20.91 -4.35
CA THR A 144 5.15 22.02 -4.75
C THR A 144 4.61 22.61 -6.05
N TYR A 145 4.04 23.81 -5.95
CA TYR A 145 3.56 24.55 -7.12
C TYR A 145 4.64 25.52 -7.60
N LEU A 146 4.89 25.51 -8.92
CA LEU A 146 5.97 26.30 -9.56
C LEU A 146 7.36 26.11 -8.92
N SER A 147 7.61 24.95 -8.32
CA SER A 147 8.87 24.59 -7.65
C SER A 147 9.25 25.51 -6.46
N ILE A 148 8.37 26.39 -6.03
CA ILE A 148 8.66 27.43 -5.02
C ILE A 148 7.65 27.41 -3.86
N ILE A 149 6.36 27.17 -4.14
CA ILE A 149 5.30 27.27 -3.13
C ILE A 149 4.97 25.87 -2.63
N LYS A 150 5.34 25.57 -1.38
CA LYS A 150 4.90 24.35 -0.69
C LYS A 150 3.52 24.56 -0.09
N PHE A 151 2.64 23.60 -0.26
CA PHE A 151 1.34 23.54 0.41
C PHE A 151 1.23 22.20 1.15
N PRO A 152 1.29 22.23 2.49
CA PRO A 152 1.14 21.05 3.30
C PRO A 152 -0.34 20.64 3.37
N ALA A 153 -0.57 19.34 3.40
CA ALA A 153 -1.87 18.75 3.67
C ALA A 153 -1.71 17.54 4.58
N SER A 154 -2.69 17.31 5.44
CA SER A 154 -2.76 16.11 6.26
C SER A 154 -4.19 15.62 6.37
N PHE A 155 -4.35 14.33 6.57
CA PHE A 155 -5.65 13.72 6.80
C PHE A 155 -5.51 12.36 7.49
N HIS A 156 -6.58 11.92 8.11
CA HIS A 156 -6.78 10.57 8.61
C HIS A 156 -7.78 9.83 7.72
N PHE A 157 -7.51 8.57 7.43
CA PHE A 157 -8.45 7.68 6.73
C PHE A 157 -8.74 6.46 7.59
N GLN A 158 -10.01 6.04 7.57
CA GLN A 158 -10.44 4.75 8.09
C GLN A 158 -11.54 4.19 7.19
N GLY A 159 -11.33 2.97 6.69
CA GLY A 159 -12.27 2.31 5.77
C GLY A 159 -12.25 0.80 5.92
N THR A 160 -13.27 0.14 5.39
CA THR A 160 -13.43 -1.32 5.42
C THR A 160 -13.39 -1.90 4.01
N LEU A 161 -12.78 -3.08 3.89
CA LEU A 161 -12.72 -3.85 2.66
C LEU A 161 -14.15 -4.18 2.18
N LYS A 162 -14.39 -3.99 0.85
CA LYS A 162 -15.66 -4.33 0.17
C LYS A 162 -15.88 -5.82 0.05
#